data_22f6cd065fa4ea14bb3ef979f63320c0
#
_entry.id   22f6cd065fa4ea14bb3ef979f63320c0
#
_cell.length_a   1.000
_cell.length_b   1.000
_cell.length_c   1.000
_cell.angle_alpha   90.00
_cell.angle_beta   90.00
_cell.angle_gamma   90.00
#
_symmetry.space_group_name_H-M   'P 1'
#
loop_
_entity.id
_entity.type
_entity.pdbx_description
1 polymer ?
#
loop_
_entity_poly.entity_id
_entity_poly.type
_entity_poly.pdbx_seq_one_letter_code
_entity_poly.pdbx_strand_id
1 'polypeptide(L)'
;GRGSMAETYRRHAAQVWHLDLVDLRRPRTITRLAALMRESRCDLVHTHLWTADVLGGLAARLAGIRRVVSSVAGAYFLPVGVSGVKRARRQGLSRVFRAIYRGCDRVIAPSQYVADDLLTRPGVRVPHTRLCVIENGVDVDDDDRMARYAGRAGSVGRWGEGCPRISVVANFFPIKGHEFLIRAVPAVLAAHPDARFVLAGEGESRAAMQALSDRLGVSARVTFPGEIPDALELMRASDLVVVPSLSEGLPITLVEAMALGRPVVTTGVGGIPEVVDDGVTARVVPPRDPEALANAMLELLADRTLADRIASQASVVARERFSAGRMVRRTQELYLGLHAG
;
A
#
# COMPACT_ATOMS: atom_id res chain seq x y z
N GLY A 1 -11.83 13.03 -9.45
CA GLY A 1 -11.07 13.93 -8.63
C GLY A 1 -9.84 14.43 -9.34
N ARG A 2 -9.62 15.72 -9.30
CA ARG A 2 -8.33 16.31 -9.66
C ARG A 2 -7.42 16.10 -8.45
N GLY A 3 -6.84 14.89 -8.31
CA GLY A 3 -6.02 14.53 -7.16
C GLY A 3 -4.71 15.33 -7.15
N SER A 4 -4.16 15.52 -5.96
CA SER A 4 -2.87 16.18 -5.69
C SER A 4 -1.70 15.62 -6.52
N MET A 5 -1.78 14.35 -6.89
CA MET A 5 -0.78 13.66 -7.71
C MET A 5 -0.72 14.12 -9.18
N ALA A 6 -1.81 14.68 -9.72
CA ALA A 6 -1.82 15.10 -11.13
C ALA A 6 -0.76 16.18 -11.45
N GLU A 7 -0.48 17.05 -10.50
CA GLU A 7 0.56 18.07 -10.67
C GLU A 7 1.96 17.47 -10.58
N THR A 8 2.18 16.51 -9.71
CA THR A 8 3.45 15.77 -9.63
C THR A 8 3.74 15.06 -10.94
N TYR A 9 2.76 14.37 -11.52
CA TYR A 9 2.94 13.74 -12.85
C TYR A 9 3.29 14.74 -13.94
N ARG A 10 2.66 15.94 -13.97
CA ARG A 10 2.96 16.97 -14.98
C ARG A 10 4.39 17.50 -14.93
N ARG A 11 5.04 17.45 -13.78
CA ARG A 11 6.43 17.89 -13.60
C ARG A 11 7.44 16.90 -14.15
N HIS A 12 7.10 15.61 -14.20
CA HIS A 12 8.03 14.52 -14.50
C HIS A 12 7.72 13.77 -15.80
N ALA A 13 6.49 13.87 -16.30
CA ALA A 13 6.08 13.22 -17.54
C ALA A 13 6.14 14.22 -18.71
N ALA A 14 6.56 13.74 -19.90
CA ALA A 14 6.55 14.53 -21.11
C ALA A 14 5.13 15.04 -21.46
N GLN A 15 4.12 14.22 -21.16
CA GLN A 15 2.71 14.55 -21.37
C GLN A 15 1.81 13.80 -20.38
N VAL A 16 0.75 14.46 -19.90
CA VAL A 16 -0.24 13.87 -18.98
C VAL A 16 -1.64 14.13 -19.53
N TRP A 17 -2.38 13.06 -19.75
CA TRP A 17 -3.81 13.11 -20.10
C TRP A 17 -4.66 12.69 -18.89
N HIS A 18 -5.70 13.46 -18.64
CA HIS A 18 -6.70 13.11 -17.66
C HIS A 18 -7.94 12.57 -18.38
N LEU A 19 -8.29 11.32 -18.11
CA LEU A 19 -9.49 10.68 -18.64
C LEU A 19 -10.45 10.41 -17.49
N ASP A 20 -11.65 11.02 -17.55
CA ASP A 20 -12.74 10.67 -16.65
C ASP A 20 -13.24 9.27 -17.02
N LEU A 21 -12.82 8.28 -16.25
CA LEU A 21 -13.20 6.88 -16.42
C LEU A 21 -14.53 6.56 -15.74
N VAL A 22 -15.49 7.50 -15.75
CA VAL A 22 -16.82 7.34 -15.17
C VAL A 22 -17.57 6.16 -15.80
N ASP A 23 -17.15 5.73 -16.97
CA ASP A 23 -17.80 4.64 -17.67
C ASP A 23 -16.80 3.68 -18.34
N LEU A 24 -16.16 2.85 -17.51
CA LEU A 24 -15.27 1.75 -17.93
C LEU A 24 -15.96 0.75 -18.90
N ARG A 25 -17.28 0.81 -19.01
CA ARG A 25 -18.10 -0.07 -19.87
C ARG A 25 -18.25 0.46 -21.30
N ARG A 26 -17.80 1.71 -21.57
CA ARG A 26 -17.94 2.29 -22.91
C ARG A 26 -16.78 1.86 -23.81
N PRO A 27 -17.04 1.20 -24.94
CA PRO A 27 -16.02 0.87 -25.94
C PRO A 27 -15.20 2.09 -26.39
N ARG A 28 -15.79 3.28 -26.36
CA ARG A 28 -15.16 4.57 -26.66
C ARG A 28 -13.95 4.91 -25.77
N THR A 29 -13.93 4.41 -24.52
CA THR A 29 -12.77 4.62 -23.63
C THR A 29 -11.55 3.89 -24.15
N ILE A 30 -11.70 2.65 -24.60
CA ILE A 30 -10.59 1.84 -25.13
C ILE A 30 -10.08 2.43 -26.45
N THR A 31 -10.99 2.84 -27.35
CA THR A 31 -10.59 3.45 -28.63
C THR A 31 -9.90 4.79 -28.45
N ARG A 32 -10.35 5.61 -27.48
CA ARG A 32 -9.70 6.87 -27.13
C ARG A 32 -8.30 6.65 -26.53
N LEU A 33 -8.14 5.70 -25.62
CA LEU A 33 -6.83 5.31 -25.09
C LEU A 33 -5.90 4.84 -26.23
N ALA A 34 -6.38 3.99 -27.13
CA ALA A 34 -5.61 3.50 -28.26
C ALA A 34 -5.19 4.65 -29.21
N ALA A 35 -6.05 5.65 -29.43
CA ALA A 35 -5.72 6.83 -30.22
C ALA A 35 -4.61 7.65 -29.57
N LEU A 36 -4.71 7.93 -28.25
CA LEU A 36 -3.68 8.62 -27.49
C LEU A 36 -2.34 7.87 -27.50
N MET A 37 -2.36 6.55 -27.38
CA MET A 37 -1.16 5.73 -27.46
C MET A 37 -0.47 5.81 -28.83
N ARG A 38 -1.24 5.86 -29.93
CA ARG A 38 -0.69 6.05 -31.27
C ARG A 38 -0.12 7.45 -31.45
N GLU A 39 -0.85 8.48 -31.00
CA GLU A 39 -0.44 9.87 -31.04
C GLU A 39 0.88 10.10 -30.30
N SER A 40 1.01 9.46 -29.12
CA SER A 40 2.24 9.51 -28.31
C SER A 40 3.42 8.76 -28.91
N ARG A 41 3.21 7.94 -29.94
CA ARG A 41 4.23 7.06 -30.55
C ARG A 41 4.95 6.20 -29.53
N CYS A 42 4.26 5.78 -28.45
CA CYS A 42 4.85 4.92 -27.46
C CYS A 42 4.99 3.49 -27.99
N ASP A 43 6.07 2.83 -27.66
CA ASP A 43 6.43 1.47 -28.08
C ASP A 43 6.30 0.46 -26.93
N LEU A 44 6.08 0.95 -25.71
CA LEU A 44 5.83 0.17 -24.52
C LEU A 44 4.68 0.81 -23.71
N VAL A 45 3.80 -0.03 -23.18
CA VAL A 45 2.73 0.36 -22.25
C VAL A 45 2.96 -0.32 -20.91
N HIS A 46 3.03 0.48 -19.83
CA HIS A 46 3.06 -0.03 -18.46
C HIS A 46 1.77 0.34 -17.74
N THR A 47 1.04 -0.67 -17.30
CA THR A 47 -0.22 -0.51 -16.57
C THR A 47 -0.04 -0.72 -15.08
N HIS A 48 -0.75 0.06 -14.28
CA HIS A 48 -0.78 -0.06 -12.83
C HIS A 48 -2.22 -0.24 -12.38
N LEU A 49 -2.47 -1.23 -11.54
CA LEU A 49 -3.79 -1.60 -11.02
C LEU A 49 -4.70 -2.27 -12.07
N TRP A 50 -5.59 -3.12 -11.56
CA TRP A 50 -6.42 -4.03 -12.35
C TRP A 50 -7.27 -3.35 -13.43
N THR A 51 -7.80 -2.16 -13.17
CA THR A 51 -8.59 -1.42 -14.14
C THR A 51 -7.75 -0.97 -15.34
N ALA A 52 -6.54 -0.47 -15.07
CA ALA A 52 -5.58 -0.10 -16.08
C ALA A 52 -5.07 -1.32 -16.85
N ASP A 53 -4.91 -2.47 -16.19
CA ASP A 53 -4.50 -3.73 -16.84
C ASP A 53 -5.52 -4.15 -17.91
N VAL A 54 -6.83 -4.08 -17.58
CA VAL A 54 -7.90 -4.42 -18.54
C VAL A 54 -7.95 -3.42 -19.70
N LEU A 55 -8.07 -2.15 -19.39
CA LEU A 55 -8.30 -1.11 -20.42
C LEU A 55 -7.03 -0.80 -21.20
N GLY A 56 -5.92 -0.64 -20.50
CA GLY A 56 -4.63 -0.33 -21.09
C GLY A 56 -4.10 -1.47 -21.96
N GLY A 57 -4.23 -2.72 -21.50
CA GLY A 57 -3.84 -3.89 -22.28
C GLY A 57 -4.66 -4.07 -23.56
N LEU A 58 -5.97 -3.83 -23.52
CA LEU A 58 -6.83 -3.85 -24.70
C LEU A 58 -6.51 -2.69 -25.66
N ALA A 59 -6.31 -1.49 -25.11
CA ALA A 59 -5.97 -0.29 -25.90
C ALA A 59 -4.60 -0.42 -26.58
N ALA A 60 -3.60 -0.97 -25.87
CA ALA A 60 -2.28 -1.24 -26.43
C ALA A 60 -2.35 -2.16 -27.66
N ARG A 61 -3.10 -3.27 -27.54
CA ARG A 61 -3.32 -4.17 -28.70
C ARG A 61 -4.03 -3.47 -29.86
N LEU A 62 -5.06 -2.68 -29.57
CA LEU A 62 -5.77 -1.91 -30.59
C LEU A 62 -4.87 -0.84 -31.21
N ALA A 63 -3.92 -0.30 -30.48
CA ALA A 63 -2.93 0.65 -30.94
C ALA A 63 -1.79 0.01 -31.76
N GLY A 64 -1.66 -1.33 -31.75
CA GLY A 64 -0.57 -2.06 -32.39
C GLY A 64 0.70 -2.14 -31.54
N ILE A 65 0.63 -1.75 -30.26
CA ILE A 65 1.77 -1.81 -29.35
C ILE A 65 1.94 -3.25 -28.86
N ARG A 66 3.11 -3.79 -29.06
CA ARG A 66 3.41 -5.20 -28.70
C ARG A 66 3.92 -5.36 -27.29
N ARG A 67 4.65 -4.35 -26.75
CA ARG A 67 5.28 -4.43 -25.44
C ARG A 67 4.33 -3.91 -24.34
N VAL A 68 3.88 -4.84 -23.50
CA VAL A 68 2.96 -4.50 -22.38
C VAL A 68 3.53 -5.07 -21.09
N VAL A 69 3.72 -4.18 -20.12
CA VAL A 69 4.10 -4.51 -18.74
C VAL A 69 2.93 -4.20 -17.82
N SER A 70 2.69 -5.03 -16.80
CA SER A 70 1.67 -4.80 -15.79
C SER A 70 2.30 -4.87 -14.40
N SER A 71 2.06 -3.87 -13.55
CA SER A 71 2.40 -3.91 -12.12
C SER A 71 1.17 -4.24 -11.28
N VAL A 72 1.23 -5.34 -10.55
CA VAL A 72 0.20 -5.81 -9.63
C VAL A 72 0.49 -5.26 -8.24
N ALA A 73 -0.46 -4.53 -7.64
CA ALA A 73 -0.23 -3.90 -6.33
C ALA A 73 -0.45 -4.85 -5.13
N GLY A 74 -1.06 -6.04 -5.34
CA GLY A 74 -1.29 -6.99 -4.26
C GLY A 74 -2.19 -8.16 -4.64
N ALA A 75 -2.40 -9.07 -3.71
CA ALA A 75 -3.27 -10.23 -3.87
C ALA A 75 -4.76 -9.84 -3.75
N TYR A 76 -5.23 -8.94 -4.61
CA TYR A 76 -6.62 -8.41 -4.61
C TYR A 76 -7.71 -9.47 -4.76
N PHE A 77 -7.32 -10.69 -5.03
CA PHE A 77 -8.25 -11.79 -5.29
C PHE A 77 -8.57 -12.62 -4.05
N LEU A 78 -7.91 -12.34 -2.92
CA LEU A 78 -8.24 -13.02 -1.66
C LEU A 78 -9.39 -12.28 -0.97
N PRO A 79 -10.58 -12.85 -0.90
CA PRO A 79 -11.59 -12.32 -0.02
C PRO A 79 -11.55 -12.99 1.32
N VAL A 80 -11.54 -12.19 2.28
CA VAL A 80 -11.96 -12.57 3.61
C VAL A 80 -13.49 -12.65 3.59
N GLY A 81 -14.05 -13.85 3.68
CA GLY A 81 -15.48 -14.06 3.96
C GLY A 81 -16.51 -13.81 2.84
N VAL A 82 -16.46 -14.52 1.70
CA VAL A 82 -17.43 -14.28 0.60
C VAL A 82 -18.33 -15.48 0.26
N SER A 83 -19.65 -15.23 0.18
CA SER A 83 -20.71 -16.19 -0.18
C SER A 83 -20.68 -16.70 -1.66
N GLY A 84 -21.38 -17.81 -1.95
CA GLY A 84 -21.31 -18.58 -3.20
C GLY A 84 -21.53 -17.81 -4.52
N VAL A 85 -22.44 -16.83 -4.59
CA VAL A 85 -22.68 -16.02 -5.82
C VAL A 85 -21.47 -15.17 -6.19
N LYS A 86 -20.75 -14.67 -5.18
CA LYS A 86 -19.52 -13.93 -5.37
C LYS A 86 -18.36 -14.85 -5.86
N ARG A 87 -18.42 -16.15 -5.59
CA ARG A 87 -17.43 -17.15 -6.05
C ARG A 87 -17.49 -17.39 -7.55
N ALA A 88 -18.68 -17.51 -8.14
CA ALA A 88 -18.85 -17.69 -9.60
C ALA A 88 -18.41 -16.45 -10.39
N ARG A 89 -18.78 -15.24 -9.91
CA ARG A 89 -18.34 -13.97 -10.49
C ARG A 89 -16.82 -13.82 -10.47
N ARG A 90 -16.15 -14.37 -9.45
CA ARG A 90 -14.70 -14.38 -9.30
C ARG A 90 -14.01 -15.32 -10.27
N GLN A 91 -14.56 -16.51 -10.50
CA GLN A 91 -14.00 -17.43 -11.49
C GLN A 91 -14.04 -16.84 -12.90
N GLY A 92 -15.10 -16.09 -13.23
CA GLY A 92 -15.16 -15.29 -14.45
C GLY A 92 -14.08 -14.24 -14.52
N LEU A 93 -13.91 -13.47 -13.45
CA LEU A 93 -12.90 -12.42 -13.36
C LEU A 93 -11.47 -12.98 -13.44
N SER A 94 -11.18 -14.11 -12.78
CA SER A 94 -9.89 -14.77 -12.84
C SER A 94 -9.51 -15.18 -14.27
N ARG A 95 -10.48 -15.62 -15.10
CA ARG A 95 -10.25 -15.94 -16.52
C ARG A 95 -9.88 -14.69 -17.34
N VAL A 96 -10.52 -13.56 -17.05
CA VAL A 96 -10.20 -12.28 -17.69
C VAL A 96 -8.77 -11.87 -17.34
N PHE A 97 -8.37 -11.93 -16.06
CA PHE A 97 -7.00 -11.63 -15.64
C PHE A 97 -5.98 -12.57 -16.27
N ARG A 98 -6.29 -13.86 -16.36
CA ARG A 98 -5.45 -14.83 -17.07
C ARG A 98 -5.19 -14.41 -18.52
N ALA A 99 -6.22 -13.97 -19.22
CA ALA A 99 -6.09 -13.53 -20.61
C ALA A 99 -5.24 -12.24 -20.71
N ILE A 100 -5.43 -11.29 -19.77
CA ILE A 100 -4.66 -10.05 -19.72
C ILE A 100 -3.20 -10.33 -19.44
N TYR A 101 -2.87 -11.04 -18.35
CA TYR A 101 -1.48 -11.32 -17.95
C TYR A 101 -0.75 -12.25 -18.94
N ARG A 102 -1.46 -13.13 -19.63
CA ARG A 102 -0.90 -13.87 -20.76
C ARG A 102 -0.59 -13.00 -21.97
N GLY A 103 -1.21 -11.85 -22.05
CA GLY A 103 -0.96 -10.85 -23.08
C GLY A 103 0.10 -9.83 -22.71
N CYS A 104 0.60 -9.81 -21.48
CA CYS A 104 1.71 -8.97 -21.06
C CYS A 104 3.04 -9.66 -21.35
N ASP A 105 4.07 -8.90 -21.71
CA ASP A 105 5.45 -9.42 -21.84
C ASP A 105 6.05 -9.64 -20.47
N ARG A 106 5.74 -8.77 -19.50
CA ARG A 106 6.13 -8.91 -18.09
C ARG A 106 5.00 -8.52 -17.17
N VAL A 107 4.94 -9.22 -16.04
CA VAL A 107 4.06 -8.91 -14.91
C VAL A 107 4.94 -8.71 -13.68
N ILE A 108 4.91 -7.52 -13.12
CA ILE A 108 5.69 -7.16 -11.94
C ILE A 108 4.84 -7.41 -10.70
N ALA A 109 5.36 -8.22 -9.78
CA ALA A 109 4.82 -8.43 -8.44
C ALA A 109 5.65 -7.64 -7.42
N PRO A 110 5.02 -7.02 -6.40
CA PRO A 110 5.74 -6.23 -5.39
C PRO A 110 6.45 -7.08 -4.33
N SER A 111 6.17 -8.39 -4.27
CA SER A 111 6.77 -9.33 -3.33
C SER A 111 6.76 -10.75 -3.91
N GLN A 112 7.56 -11.65 -3.33
CA GLN A 112 7.56 -13.06 -3.72
C GLN A 112 6.20 -13.70 -3.38
N TYR A 113 5.59 -13.33 -2.25
CA TYR A 113 4.24 -13.76 -1.89
C TYR A 113 3.20 -13.48 -3.00
N VAL A 114 3.21 -12.28 -3.57
CA VAL A 114 2.31 -11.93 -4.68
C VAL A 114 2.69 -12.68 -5.95
N ALA A 115 3.97 -12.87 -6.21
CA ALA A 115 4.45 -13.65 -7.36
C ALA A 115 3.97 -15.10 -7.27
N ASP A 116 4.13 -15.76 -6.14
CA ASP A 116 3.71 -17.15 -5.91
C ASP A 116 2.19 -17.30 -6.02
N ASP A 117 1.44 -16.31 -5.52
CA ASP A 117 -0.01 -16.26 -5.69
C ASP A 117 -0.41 -16.17 -7.17
N LEU A 118 0.26 -15.34 -7.96
CA LEU A 118 -0.01 -15.20 -9.40
C LEU A 118 0.36 -16.47 -10.19
N LEU A 119 1.39 -17.20 -9.76
CA LEU A 119 1.80 -18.47 -10.36
C LEU A 119 0.80 -19.59 -10.09
N THR A 120 0.34 -19.69 -8.85
CA THR A 120 -0.41 -20.87 -8.36
C THR A 120 -1.92 -20.68 -8.37
N ARG A 121 -2.40 -19.44 -8.35
CA ARG A 121 -3.82 -19.11 -8.22
C ARG A 121 -4.67 -19.73 -9.32
N PRO A 122 -5.69 -20.56 -8.97
CA PRO A 122 -6.60 -21.15 -9.94
C PRO A 122 -7.30 -20.07 -10.78
N GLY A 123 -7.20 -20.22 -12.10
CA GLY A 123 -7.84 -19.33 -13.06
C GLY A 123 -7.02 -18.08 -13.45
N VAL A 124 -5.90 -17.77 -12.77
CA VAL A 124 -4.95 -16.71 -13.19
C VAL A 124 -3.72 -17.32 -13.83
N ARG A 125 -2.87 -17.98 -13.09
CA ARG A 125 -1.66 -18.71 -13.54
C ARG A 125 -0.82 -17.93 -14.56
N VAL A 126 -0.13 -16.91 -14.09
CA VAL A 126 0.84 -16.18 -14.90
C VAL A 126 2.03 -17.10 -15.20
N PRO A 127 2.51 -17.21 -16.44
CA PRO A 127 3.71 -18.01 -16.75
C PRO A 127 4.94 -17.47 -16.00
N HIS A 128 5.74 -18.35 -15.41
CA HIS A 128 6.95 -17.96 -14.67
C HIS A 128 7.90 -17.09 -15.50
N THR A 129 8.03 -17.38 -16.80
CA THR A 129 8.89 -16.62 -17.74
C THR A 129 8.45 -15.16 -17.93
N ARG A 130 7.22 -14.82 -17.55
CA ARG A 130 6.67 -13.46 -17.65
C ARG A 130 6.61 -12.74 -16.32
N LEU A 131 6.81 -13.43 -15.21
CA LEU A 131 6.70 -12.87 -13.87
C LEU A 131 8.08 -12.41 -13.39
N CYS A 132 8.10 -11.25 -12.76
CA CYS A 132 9.28 -10.72 -12.06
C CYS A 132 8.86 -10.04 -10.77
N VAL A 133 9.73 -10.09 -9.77
CA VAL A 133 9.53 -9.39 -8.51
C VAL A 133 10.33 -8.11 -8.56
N ILE A 134 9.65 -6.97 -8.47
CA ILE A 134 10.24 -5.65 -8.24
C ILE A 134 9.51 -5.03 -7.05
N GLU A 135 10.20 -4.95 -5.95
CA GLU A 135 9.66 -4.45 -4.69
C GLU A 135 9.26 -2.97 -4.82
N ASN A 136 8.18 -2.57 -4.16
CA ASN A 136 7.79 -1.17 -4.07
C ASN A 136 8.89 -0.37 -3.37
N GLY A 137 9.23 0.78 -3.93
CA GLY A 137 10.20 1.70 -3.36
C GLY A 137 9.54 2.94 -2.80
N VAL A 138 10.12 3.49 -1.74
CA VAL A 138 9.74 4.77 -1.14
C VAL A 138 10.85 5.78 -1.33
N ASP A 139 10.46 7.03 -1.53
CA ASP A 139 11.39 8.15 -1.66
C ASP A 139 11.62 8.76 -0.28
N VAL A 140 12.71 8.34 0.35
CA VAL A 140 13.06 8.73 1.72
C VAL A 140 14.30 9.63 1.78
N ASP A 141 14.99 9.77 0.66
CA ASP A 141 16.22 10.55 0.55
C ASP A 141 15.98 11.94 -0.05
N ASP A 142 14.75 12.29 -0.38
CA ASP A 142 14.38 13.64 -0.80
C ASP A 142 14.26 14.56 0.44
N ASP A 143 15.41 15.08 0.87
CA ASP A 143 15.50 16.04 1.97
C ASP A 143 14.62 17.27 1.72
N ASP A 144 14.45 17.69 0.46
CA ASP A 144 13.55 18.78 0.07
C ASP A 144 12.07 18.38 0.22
N ARG A 145 11.72 17.12 -0.06
CA ARG A 145 10.38 16.59 0.22
C ARG A 145 10.19 16.47 1.73
N MET A 146 11.17 15.95 2.45
CA MET A 146 11.13 15.80 3.90
C MET A 146 11.14 17.16 4.60
N ALA A 147 11.89 18.17 4.12
CA ALA A 147 11.91 19.52 4.65
C ALA A 147 10.61 20.29 4.38
N ARG A 148 9.96 20.08 3.23
CA ARG A 148 8.64 20.68 2.92
C ARG A 148 7.54 20.25 3.89
N TYR A 149 7.72 19.12 4.53
CA TYR A 149 6.79 18.55 5.50
C TYR A 149 7.15 18.88 6.95
N ALA A 150 8.39 19.29 7.23
CA ALA A 150 8.90 19.54 8.58
C ALA A 150 8.27 20.75 9.33
N GLY A 151 7.39 21.50 8.69
CA GLY A 151 6.74 22.66 9.30
C GLY A 151 5.23 22.59 9.46
N ARG A 152 4.60 21.49 9.02
CA ARG A 152 3.14 21.37 8.95
C ARG A 152 2.50 20.46 9.99
N ALA A 153 3.26 19.96 10.95
CA ALA A 153 2.78 19.09 12.04
C ALA A 153 1.58 19.61 12.81
N GLY A 154 1.26 20.89 12.69
CA GLY A 154 0.11 21.53 13.35
C GLY A 154 -1.26 21.19 12.74
N SER A 155 -1.32 20.55 11.55
CA SER A 155 -2.60 20.28 10.87
C SER A 155 -3.16 18.89 11.12
N VAL A 156 -2.36 17.96 11.63
CA VAL A 156 -2.75 16.55 11.78
C VAL A 156 -2.96 16.19 13.26
N GLY A 157 -4.05 16.67 13.82
CA GLY A 157 -4.46 16.35 15.19
C GLY A 157 -3.57 17.02 16.26
N ARG A 158 -4.19 17.58 17.28
CA ARG A 158 -3.44 18.07 18.44
C ARG A 158 -2.99 16.87 19.26
N TRP A 159 -1.77 16.42 19.00
CA TRP A 159 -1.08 15.55 19.93
C TRP A 159 -0.90 16.32 21.25
N GLY A 160 -1.30 15.74 22.38
CA GLY A 160 -0.95 16.31 23.68
C GLY A 160 0.56 16.24 23.90
N GLU A 161 1.12 17.19 24.63
CA GLU A 161 2.52 17.10 25.04
C GLU A 161 2.71 15.94 26.03
N GLY A 162 3.80 15.18 25.86
CA GLY A 162 4.19 14.10 26.77
C GLY A 162 3.33 12.84 26.72
N CYS A 163 2.40 12.68 25.76
CA CYS A 163 1.59 11.48 25.63
C CYS A 163 2.11 10.57 24.50
N PRO A 164 2.00 9.23 24.65
CA PRO A 164 2.29 8.29 23.56
C PRO A 164 1.40 8.54 22.34
N ARG A 165 2.01 8.65 21.15
CA ARG A 165 1.37 8.95 19.88
C ARG A 165 1.44 7.75 18.96
N ILE A 166 0.29 7.16 18.67
CA ILE A 166 0.17 5.97 17.84
C ILE A 166 -0.59 6.32 16.56
N SER A 167 -0.04 6.00 15.40
CA SER A 167 -0.70 6.25 14.12
C SER A 167 -0.93 5.00 13.29
N VAL A 168 -2.01 5.05 12.50
CA VAL A 168 -2.30 4.15 11.39
C VAL A 168 -2.57 4.99 10.16
N VAL A 169 -1.91 4.68 9.06
CA VAL A 169 -2.16 5.30 7.75
C VAL A 169 -2.62 4.22 6.79
N ALA A 170 -3.91 4.10 6.58
CA ALA A 170 -4.50 3.12 5.68
C ALA A 170 -5.94 3.48 5.33
N ASN A 171 -6.37 3.10 4.12
CA ASN A 171 -7.78 3.18 3.76
C ASN A 171 -8.63 2.27 4.66
N PHE A 172 -9.83 2.72 5.03
CA PHE A 172 -10.76 1.96 5.87
C PHE A 172 -11.47 0.86 5.09
N PHE A 173 -10.68 -0.14 4.66
CA PHE A 173 -11.18 -1.41 4.14
C PHE A 173 -11.03 -2.51 5.19
N PRO A 174 -11.94 -3.51 5.24
CA PRO A 174 -11.87 -4.60 6.25
C PRO A 174 -10.52 -5.30 6.32
N ILE A 175 -9.84 -5.43 5.17
CA ILE A 175 -8.52 -6.08 5.07
C ILE A 175 -7.39 -5.32 5.79
N LYS A 176 -7.59 -4.04 6.15
CA LYS A 176 -6.61 -3.22 6.85
C LYS A 176 -6.64 -3.36 8.37
N GLY A 177 -7.62 -4.12 8.90
CA GLY A 177 -7.61 -4.61 10.27
C GLY A 177 -7.81 -3.55 11.37
N HIS A 178 -8.31 -2.34 11.04
CA HIS A 178 -8.57 -1.27 12.02
C HIS A 178 -9.41 -1.74 13.21
N GLU A 179 -10.33 -2.68 13.00
CA GLU A 179 -11.16 -3.26 14.06
C GLU A 179 -10.31 -3.85 15.19
N PHE A 180 -9.28 -4.61 14.85
CA PHE A 180 -8.43 -5.28 15.83
C PHE A 180 -7.57 -4.29 16.60
N LEU A 181 -7.08 -3.24 15.95
CA LEU A 181 -6.41 -2.17 16.65
C LEU A 181 -7.36 -1.45 17.62
N ILE A 182 -8.56 -1.03 17.19
CA ILE A 182 -9.51 -0.32 18.06
C ILE A 182 -9.88 -1.18 19.26
N ARG A 183 -9.99 -2.49 19.11
CA ARG A 183 -10.19 -3.44 20.21
C ARG A 183 -8.96 -3.57 21.15
N ALA A 184 -7.77 -3.27 20.67
CA ALA A 184 -6.55 -3.25 21.48
C ALA A 184 -6.41 -1.94 22.29
N VAL A 185 -7.03 -0.83 21.86
CA VAL A 185 -6.92 0.49 22.50
C VAL A 185 -7.22 0.48 24.00
N PRO A 186 -8.30 -0.16 24.50
CA PRO A 186 -8.59 -0.18 25.95
C PRO A 186 -7.42 -0.70 26.80
N ALA A 187 -6.75 -1.75 26.35
CA ALA A 187 -5.61 -2.33 27.09
C ALA A 187 -4.41 -1.37 27.10
N VAL A 188 -4.15 -0.67 25.99
CA VAL A 188 -3.09 0.34 25.94
C VAL A 188 -3.43 1.53 26.84
N LEU A 189 -4.67 2.00 26.85
CA LEU A 189 -5.11 3.12 27.68
C LEU A 189 -5.11 2.77 29.18
N ALA A 190 -5.23 1.50 29.55
CA ALA A 190 -5.11 1.06 30.95
C ALA A 190 -3.68 1.33 31.49
N ALA A 191 -2.65 1.18 30.69
CA ALA A 191 -1.26 1.46 31.04
C ALA A 191 -0.83 2.90 30.72
N HIS A 192 -1.35 3.47 29.65
CA HIS A 192 -1.05 4.83 29.18
C HIS A 192 -2.35 5.61 28.95
N PRO A 193 -2.98 6.16 30.01
CA PRO A 193 -4.29 6.82 29.92
C PRO A 193 -4.33 8.03 28.98
N ASP A 194 -3.17 8.64 28.75
CA ASP A 194 -3.02 9.80 27.86
C ASP A 194 -2.65 9.48 26.44
N ALA A 195 -2.44 8.21 26.10
CA ALA A 195 -2.10 7.78 24.74
C ALA A 195 -3.15 8.27 23.72
N ARG A 196 -2.66 8.68 22.56
CA ARG A 196 -3.50 9.17 21.46
C ARG A 196 -3.31 8.31 20.23
N PHE A 197 -4.42 8.01 19.58
CA PHE A 197 -4.47 7.23 18.35
C PHE A 197 -5.00 8.09 17.22
N VAL A 198 -4.29 8.15 16.10
CA VAL A 198 -4.74 8.82 14.87
C VAL A 198 -4.79 7.80 13.75
N LEU A 199 -5.99 7.54 13.25
CA LEU A 199 -6.27 6.59 12.17
C LEU A 199 -6.63 7.39 10.92
N ALA A 200 -5.63 7.62 10.05
CA ALA A 200 -5.77 8.44 8.85
C ALA A 200 -6.13 7.59 7.63
N GLY A 201 -7.11 8.03 6.87
CA GLY A 201 -7.60 7.42 5.64
C GLY A 201 -9.11 7.54 5.49
N GLU A 202 -9.61 7.12 4.33
CA GLU A 202 -11.03 7.04 4.01
C GLU A 202 -11.41 5.61 3.57
N GLY A 203 -12.68 5.28 3.60
CA GLY A 203 -13.19 3.99 3.14
C GLY A 203 -14.49 3.55 3.80
N GLU A 204 -15.06 2.49 3.26
CA GLU A 204 -16.40 1.99 3.62
C GLU A 204 -16.56 1.59 5.09
N SER A 205 -15.48 1.18 5.77
CA SER A 205 -15.53 0.73 7.16
C SER A 205 -15.38 1.87 8.17
N ARG A 206 -15.09 3.12 7.76
CA ARG A 206 -14.75 4.22 8.67
C ARG A 206 -15.84 4.49 9.71
N ALA A 207 -17.12 4.61 9.28
CA ALA A 207 -18.22 4.86 10.19
C ALA A 207 -18.42 3.71 11.21
N ALA A 208 -18.21 2.46 10.78
CA ALA A 208 -18.29 1.31 11.68
C ALA A 208 -17.15 1.32 12.72
N MET A 209 -15.96 1.79 12.35
CA MET A 209 -14.81 1.93 13.25
C MET A 209 -15.03 3.05 14.27
N GLN A 210 -15.60 4.18 13.87
CA GLN A 210 -16.02 5.23 14.79
C GLN A 210 -17.03 4.70 15.81
N ALA A 211 -18.10 4.06 15.37
CA ALA A 211 -19.10 3.46 16.25
C ALA A 211 -18.51 2.38 17.17
N LEU A 212 -17.47 1.65 16.73
CA LEU A 212 -16.76 0.69 17.58
C LEU A 212 -15.98 1.41 18.70
N SER A 213 -15.29 2.50 18.38
CA SER A 213 -14.54 3.28 19.37
C SER A 213 -15.47 3.91 20.43
N ASP A 214 -16.66 4.34 20.03
CA ASP A 214 -17.70 4.84 20.95
C ASP A 214 -18.19 3.73 21.90
N ARG A 215 -18.54 2.56 21.35
CA ARG A 215 -18.97 1.41 22.16
C ARG A 215 -17.94 0.94 23.18
N LEU A 216 -16.66 1.07 22.85
CA LEU A 216 -15.56 0.69 23.75
C LEU A 216 -15.16 1.83 24.72
N GLY A 217 -15.79 3.01 24.61
CA GLY A 217 -15.52 4.16 25.46
C GLY A 217 -14.16 4.82 25.22
N VAL A 218 -13.56 4.62 24.02
CA VAL A 218 -12.21 5.12 23.69
C VAL A 218 -12.22 6.27 22.70
N SER A 219 -13.37 6.75 22.24
CA SER A 219 -13.50 7.78 21.20
C SER A 219 -12.81 9.10 21.55
N ALA A 220 -12.69 9.45 22.84
CA ALA A 220 -11.95 10.64 23.28
C ALA A 220 -10.42 10.53 23.01
N ARG A 221 -9.91 9.33 22.74
CA ARG A 221 -8.48 9.04 22.53
C ARG A 221 -8.17 8.58 21.10
N VAL A 222 -9.20 8.34 20.28
CA VAL A 222 -9.06 7.86 18.89
C VAL A 222 -9.59 8.92 17.92
N THR A 223 -8.74 9.43 17.05
CA THR A 223 -9.08 10.46 16.06
C THR A 223 -9.13 9.87 14.67
N PHE A 224 -10.14 10.23 13.88
CA PHE A 224 -10.33 9.82 12.49
C PHE A 224 -10.32 11.06 11.58
N PRO A 225 -9.16 11.59 11.19
CA PRO A 225 -9.07 12.85 10.43
C PRO A 225 -9.55 12.74 8.97
N GLY A 226 -9.79 11.53 8.48
CA GLY A 226 -10.03 11.29 7.07
C GLY A 226 -8.75 11.16 6.27
N GLU A 227 -8.82 11.41 4.96
CA GLU A 227 -7.64 11.50 4.12
C GLU A 227 -6.84 12.77 4.48
N ILE A 228 -5.57 12.59 4.76
CA ILE A 228 -4.65 13.69 5.11
C ILE A 228 -3.65 13.91 3.98
N PRO A 229 -3.30 15.16 3.65
CA PRO A 229 -2.36 15.46 2.57
C PRO A 229 -0.95 14.92 2.85
N ASP A 230 -0.64 14.72 4.12
CA ASP A 230 0.71 14.48 4.59
C ASP A 230 0.80 13.34 5.61
N ALA A 231 0.72 12.12 5.06
CA ALA A 231 0.82 10.90 5.85
C ALA A 231 2.21 10.69 6.47
N LEU A 232 3.26 11.15 5.79
CA LEU A 232 4.64 11.02 6.29
C LEU A 232 4.86 11.89 7.54
N GLU A 233 4.28 13.10 7.57
CA GLU A 233 4.32 13.96 8.76
C GLU A 233 3.63 13.33 9.96
N LEU A 234 2.45 12.73 9.73
CA LEU A 234 1.76 12.01 10.80
C LEU A 234 2.64 10.89 11.37
N MET A 235 3.21 10.05 10.49
CA MET A 235 4.07 8.95 10.91
C MET A 235 5.34 9.46 11.61
N ARG A 236 5.96 10.53 11.11
CA ARG A 236 7.14 11.16 11.72
C ARG A 236 6.85 11.69 13.12
N ALA A 237 5.68 12.30 13.32
CA ALA A 237 5.25 12.83 14.60
C ALA A 237 4.80 11.75 15.60
N SER A 238 4.70 10.50 15.17
CA SER A 238 4.27 9.37 16.00
C SER A 238 5.44 8.75 16.75
N ASP A 239 5.16 8.25 17.94
CA ASP A 239 6.11 7.43 18.71
C ASP A 239 6.06 5.96 18.24
N LEU A 240 4.92 5.57 17.64
CA LEU A 240 4.69 4.21 17.14
C LEU A 240 3.75 4.24 15.93
N VAL A 241 4.07 3.48 14.89
CA VAL A 241 3.20 3.23 13.73
C VAL A 241 2.67 1.80 13.79
N VAL A 242 1.37 1.62 13.55
CA VAL A 242 0.74 0.29 13.54
C VAL A 242 0.19 -0.04 12.17
N VAL A 243 0.49 -1.26 11.68
CA VAL A 243 -0.01 -1.81 10.41
C VAL A 243 -0.75 -3.13 10.70
N PRO A 244 -2.02 -3.08 11.14
CA PRO A 244 -2.74 -4.24 11.68
C PRO A 244 -3.44 -5.07 10.60
N SER A 245 -2.91 -5.09 9.39
CA SER A 245 -3.55 -5.62 8.19
C SER A 245 -3.86 -7.12 8.28
N LEU A 246 -4.88 -7.56 7.54
CA LEU A 246 -5.27 -8.97 7.38
C LEU A 246 -4.76 -9.56 6.06
N SER A 247 -4.34 -8.72 5.14
CA SER A 247 -3.77 -9.12 3.85
C SER A 247 -3.02 -7.95 3.22
N GLU A 248 -1.79 -8.18 2.78
CA GLU A 248 -0.95 -7.21 2.09
C GLU A 248 -0.16 -7.85 0.96
N GLY A 249 0.13 -7.07 -0.08
CA GLY A 249 1.12 -7.44 -1.08
C GLY A 249 2.53 -7.08 -0.62
N LEU A 250 2.78 -5.79 -0.53
CA LEU A 250 3.90 -5.13 0.14
C LEU A 250 3.40 -3.74 0.53
N PRO A 251 3.11 -3.49 1.82
CA PRO A 251 2.50 -2.24 2.24
C PRO A 251 3.51 -1.08 2.21
N ILE A 252 3.22 -0.07 1.40
CA ILE A 252 4.07 1.12 1.27
C ILE A 252 4.19 1.84 2.62
N THR A 253 3.10 1.96 3.38
CA THR A 253 3.10 2.61 4.70
C THR A 253 4.02 1.96 5.73
N LEU A 254 4.20 0.62 5.67
CA LEU A 254 5.18 -0.08 6.48
C LEU A 254 6.60 0.37 6.13
N VAL A 255 6.93 0.36 4.84
CA VAL A 255 8.26 0.75 4.36
C VAL A 255 8.54 2.24 4.63
N GLU A 256 7.52 3.10 4.48
CA GLU A 256 7.62 4.53 4.82
C GLU A 256 7.91 4.73 6.31
N ALA A 257 7.19 4.03 7.20
CA ALA A 257 7.43 4.12 8.65
C ALA A 257 8.83 3.64 9.03
N MET A 258 9.29 2.52 8.44
CA MET A 258 10.66 2.01 8.61
C MET A 258 11.70 3.05 8.17
N ALA A 259 11.53 3.61 6.99
CA ALA A 259 12.45 4.60 6.42
C ALA A 259 12.51 5.90 7.23
N LEU A 260 11.39 6.29 7.86
CA LEU A 260 11.31 7.41 8.80
C LEU A 260 11.94 7.10 10.16
N GLY A 261 12.46 5.88 10.38
CA GLY A 261 13.00 5.44 11.66
C GLY A 261 11.93 5.45 12.76
N ARG A 262 10.70 5.05 12.44
CA ARG A 262 9.65 4.90 13.46
C ARG A 262 9.52 3.44 13.87
N PRO A 263 9.38 3.16 15.17
CA PRO A 263 9.05 1.82 15.62
C PRO A 263 7.73 1.37 15.03
N VAL A 264 7.64 0.11 14.61
CA VAL A 264 6.46 -0.45 13.96
C VAL A 264 5.96 -1.69 14.68
N VAL A 265 4.63 -1.76 14.88
CA VAL A 265 3.92 -3.01 15.17
C VAL A 265 3.12 -3.38 13.94
N THR A 266 3.28 -4.61 13.46
CA THR A 266 2.59 -5.10 12.26
C THR A 266 2.13 -6.53 12.42
N THR A 267 1.28 -7.00 11.50
CA THR A 267 0.84 -8.40 11.45
C THR A 267 1.66 -9.20 10.45
N GLY A 268 1.91 -10.47 10.72
CA GLY A 268 2.67 -11.37 9.85
C GLY A 268 1.85 -11.91 8.67
N VAL A 269 1.33 -11.04 7.78
CA VAL A 269 0.47 -11.44 6.66
C VAL A 269 1.05 -11.06 5.29
N GLY A 270 0.76 -11.91 4.30
CA GLY A 270 1.12 -11.62 2.92
C GLY A 270 2.61 -11.43 2.70
N GLY A 271 3.00 -10.35 2.05
CA GLY A 271 4.40 -10.00 1.81
C GLY A 271 5.08 -9.29 2.99
N ILE A 272 4.40 -9.04 4.12
CA ILE A 272 5.00 -8.38 5.30
C ILE A 272 6.21 -9.16 5.84
N PRO A 273 6.17 -10.50 5.99
CA PRO A 273 7.32 -11.28 6.45
C PRO A 273 8.55 -11.23 5.54
N GLU A 274 8.40 -10.75 4.29
CA GLU A 274 9.52 -10.51 3.39
C GLU A 274 10.21 -9.16 3.64
N VAL A 275 9.55 -8.27 4.39
CA VAL A 275 9.99 -6.89 4.64
C VAL A 275 10.59 -6.73 6.02
N VAL A 276 10.03 -7.41 7.02
CA VAL A 276 10.39 -7.23 8.43
C VAL A 276 10.66 -8.57 9.13
N ASP A 277 11.58 -8.52 10.09
CA ASP A 277 11.89 -9.60 11.03
C ASP A 277 11.43 -9.19 12.44
N ASP A 278 10.69 -10.09 13.14
CA ASP A 278 10.18 -9.83 14.48
C ASP A 278 11.31 -9.60 15.50
N GLY A 279 11.16 -8.54 16.31
CA GLY A 279 12.13 -8.13 17.32
C GLY A 279 13.42 -7.51 16.76
N VAL A 280 13.57 -7.44 15.42
CA VAL A 280 14.74 -6.89 14.74
C VAL A 280 14.40 -5.59 14.01
N THR A 281 13.41 -5.61 13.11
CA THR A 281 13.01 -4.44 12.31
C THR A 281 11.55 -4.01 12.53
N ALA A 282 10.76 -4.82 13.20
CA ALA A 282 9.42 -4.50 13.69
C ALA A 282 9.04 -5.46 14.82
N ARG A 283 7.91 -5.18 15.51
CA ARG A 283 7.20 -6.22 16.25
C ARG A 283 6.13 -6.81 15.36
N VAL A 284 6.17 -8.12 15.17
CA VAL A 284 5.25 -8.84 14.29
C VAL A 284 4.32 -9.71 15.11
N VAL A 285 3.02 -9.53 14.95
CA VAL A 285 2.00 -10.25 15.72
C VAL A 285 1.06 -11.04 14.80
N PRO A 286 0.34 -12.04 15.32
CA PRO A 286 -0.71 -12.73 14.57
C PRO A 286 -1.82 -11.75 14.11
N PRO A 287 -2.40 -11.94 12.92
CA PRO A 287 -3.54 -11.16 12.48
C PRO A 287 -4.79 -11.51 13.31
N ARG A 288 -5.71 -10.54 13.46
CA ARG A 288 -6.98 -10.70 14.22
C ARG A 288 -6.80 -10.94 15.71
N ASP A 289 -5.68 -10.54 16.27
CA ASP A 289 -5.36 -10.68 17.68
C ASP A 289 -5.17 -9.31 18.35
N PRO A 290 -6.23 -8.71 18.93
CA PRO A 290 -6.13 -7.43 19.63
C PRO A 290 -5.23 -7.47 20.86
N GLU A 291 -5.14 -8.62 21.55
CA GLU A 291 -4.31 -8.77 22.73
C GLU A 291 -2.82 -8.76 22.35
N ALA A 292 -2.43 -9.52 21.33
CA ALA A 292 -1.07 -9.49 20.81
C ALA A 292 -0.67 -8.10 20.29
N LEU A 293 -1.60 -7.38 19.61
CA LEU A 293 -1.38 -6.00 19.18
C LEU A 293 -1.14 -5.08 20.39
N ALA A 294 -1.97 -5.18 21.43
CA ALA A 294 -1.82 -4.36 22.63
C ALA A 294 -0.48 -4.63 23.31
N ASN A 295 -0.13 -5.89 23.52
CA ASN A 295 1.11 -6.30 24.18
C ASN A 295 2.35 -5.80 23.42
N ALA A 296 2.38 -5.92 22.10
CA ALA A 296 3.47 -5.42 21.28
C ALA A 296 3.60 -3.88 21.30
N MET A 297 2.46 -3.15 21.30
CA MET A 297 2.48 -1.70 21.47
C MET A 297 3.01 -1.31 22.85
N LEU A 298 2.55 -1.95 23.93
CA LEU A 298 2.97 -1.68 25.31
C LEU A 298 4.46 -1.98 25.49
N GLU A 299 4.98 -3.06 24.92
CA GLU A 299 6.41 -3.39 24.97
C GLU A 299 7.27 -2.27 24.38
N LEU A 300 6.93 -1.78 23.17
CA LEU A 300 7.70 -0.71 22.51
C LEU A 300 7.50 0.66 23.16
N LEU A 301 6.38 0.92 23.82
CA LEU A 301 6.16 2.15 24.58
C LEU A 301 6.90 2.15 25.92
N ALA A 302 7.06 0.98 26.55
CA ALA A 302 7.75 0.82 27.83
C ALA A 302 9.27 0.78 27.68
N ASP A 303 9.78 0.12 26.65
CA ASP A 303 11.22 -0.01 26.39
C ASP A 303 11.66 0.86 25.19
N ARG A 304 12.03 2.10 25.49
CA ARG A 304 12.52 3.05 24.50
C ARG A 304 13.78 2.58 23.79
N THR A 305 14.67 1.89 24.50
CA THR A 305 15.93 1.37 23.94
C THR A 305 15.66 0.30 22.90
N LEU A 306 14.72 -0.62 23.18
CA LEU A 306 14.27 -1.62 22.22
C LEU A 306 13.62 -0.97 21.01
N ALA A 307 12.73 0.00 21.23
CA ALA A 307 12.01 0.70 20.16
C ALA A 307 12.99 1.43 19.23
N ASP A 308 13.95 2.19 19.79
CA ASP A 308 14.93 2.93 19.01
C ASP A 308 15.89 1.99 18.25
N ARG A 309 16.27 0.86 18.83
CA ARG A 309 17.08 -0.18 18.15
C ARG A 309 16.35 -0.76 16.95
N ILE A 310 15.09 -1.19 17.12
CA ILE A 310 14.25 -1.75 16.06
C ILE A 310 14.07 -0.72 14.94
N ALA A 311 13.74 0.51 15.28
CA ALA A 311 13.52 1.59 14.33
C ALA A 311 14.79 1.93 13.52
N SER A 312 15.94 1.95 14.16
CA SER A 312 17.24 2.19 13.50
C SER A 312 17.56 1.09 12.48
N GLN A 313 17.42 -0.19 12.88
CA GLN A 313 17.64 -1.32 11.97
C GLN A 313 16.65 -1.33 10.82
N ALA A 314 15.36 -1.04 11.09
CA ALA A 314 14.33 -0.91 10.08
C ALA A 314 14.66 0.17 9.05
N SER A 315 15.17 1.32 9.49
CA SER A 315 15.56 2.43 8.61
C SER A 315 16.69 2.05 7.66
N VAL A 316 17.70 1.33 8.14
CA VAL A 316 18.79 0.83 7.29
C VAL A 316 18.24 -0.10 6.20
N VAL A 317 17.44 -1.11 6.57
CA VAL A 317 16.84 -2.05 5.63
C VAL A 317 15.96 -1.34 4.61
N ALA A 318 15.14 -0.36 5.05
CA ALA A 318 14.27 0.40 4.15
C ALA A 318 15.06 1.18 3.10
N ARG A 319 16.13 1.86 3.48
CA ARG A 319 16.98 2.65 2.58
C ARG A 319 17.74 1.78 1.58
N GLU A 320 18.31 0.68 2.04
CA GLU A 320 19.10 -0.22 1.18
C GLU A 320 18.23 -1.02 0.21
N ARG A 321 17.11 -1.56 0.68
CA ARG A 321 16.30 -2.51 -0.09
C ARG A 321 15.11 -1.88 -0.80
N PHE A 322 14.46 -0.90 -0.18
CA PHE A 322 13.17 -0.37 -0.62
C PHE A 322 13.23 1.10 -1.07
N SER A 323 14.38 1.59 -1.55
CA SER A 323 14.46 2.93 -2.11
C SER A 323 13.77 3.05 -3.46
N ALA A 324 13.10 4.17 -3.73
CA ALA A 324 12.48 4.46 -5.02
C ALA A 324 13.48 4.38 -6.18
N GLY A 325 14.72 4.85 -5.96
CA GLY A 325 15.80 4.76 -6.94
C GLY A 325 16.13 3.31 -7.35
N ARG A 326 16.11 2.37 -6.41
CA ARG A 326 16.30 0.93 -6.70
C ARG A 326 15.13 0.37 -7.52
N MET A 327 13.89 0.67 -7.12
CA MET A 327 12.70 0.25 -7.86
C MET A 327 12.71 0.76 -9.29
N VAL A 328 13.04 2.05 -9.48
CA VAL A 328 13.11 2.69 -10.80
C VAL A 328 14.19 2.03 -11.66
N ARG A 329 15.41 1.86 -11.15
CA ARG A 329 16.49 1.18 -11.91
C ARG A 329 16.09 -0.21 -12.36
N ARG A 330 15.53 -1.05 -11.49
CA ARG A 330 15.08 -2.41 -11.85
C ARG A 330 13.96 -2.39 -12.90
N THR A 331 13.08 -1.40 -12.83
CA THR A 331 12.01 -1.23 -13.84
C THR A 331 12.60 -0.77 -15.19
N GLN A 332 13.58 0.12 -15.19
CA GLN A 332 14.28 0.54 -16.40
C GLN A 332 15.05 -0.61 -17.05
N GLU A 333 15.77 -1.40 -16.28
CA GLU A 333 16.48 -2.60 -16.76
C GLU A 333 15.50 -3.58 -17.43
N LEU A 334 14.31 -3.78 -16.83
CA LEU A 334 13.26 -4.59 -17.41
C LEU A 334 12.77 -4.04 -18.76
N TYR A 335 12.58 -2.72 -18.88
CA TYR A 335 12.17 -2.10 -20.14
C TYR A 335 13.25 -2.25 -21.21
N LEU A 336 14.51 -1.97 -20.86
CA LEU A 336 15.64 -2.11 -21.79
C LEU A 336 15.79 -3.56 -22.28
N GLY A 337 15.63 -4.54 -21.39
CA GLY A 337 15.62 -5.96 -21.76
C GLY A 337 14.50 -6.34 -22.73
N LEU A 338 13.34 -5.68 -22.66
CA LEU A 338 12.25 -5.87 -23.62
C LEU A 338 12.50 -5.21 -24.98
N HIS A 339 13.37 -4.20 -25.05
CA HIS A 339 13.75 -3.54 -26.30
C HIS A 339 14.84 -4.32 -27.06
N ALA A 340 15.70 -5.04 -26.35
CA ALA A 340 16.82 -5.78 -26.94
C ALA A 340 16.43 -7.16 -27.51
N GLY A 341 15.26 -7.69 -27.17
CA GLY A 341 14.72 -8.98 -27.65
C GLY A 341 13.53 -8.79 -28.57
#